data_adb16694f16b3f2e06141cf710da6c8b
#
_entry.id   adb16694f16b3f2e06141cf710da6c8b
#
_cell.length_a   1.000
_cell.length_b   1.000
_cell.length_c   1.000
_cell.angle_alpha   90.00
_cell.angle_beta   90.00
_cell.angle_gamma   90.00
#
_symmetry.space_group_name_H-M   'P 1'
#
loop_
_entity.id
_entity.type
_entity.pdbx_description
1 polymer ?
#
loop_
_entity_poly.entity_id
_entity_poly.type
_entity_poly.pdbx_seq_one_letter_code
_entity_poly.pdbx_strand_id
1 'polypeptide(L)'
;MLDSVSNCSVADAIYDTKDETTVEKFLRESTANKNKIAITTDLDKKYASIIPKLGFKHQLCIFHTKKSLNKQLKNFKDKNHISDEEYQECHKQLKMIKDLFDLNDYNEFKNEVQSLIYRKR
;
A
#
# COMPACT_ATOMS: atom_id res chain seq x y z
N MET A 1 -10.90 6.92 -10.92
CA MET A 1 -9.56 6.46 -11.40
C MET A 1 -8.81 7.65 -11.99
N LEU A 2 -7.61 7.87 -11.53
CA LEU A 2 -6.76 8.97 -11.95
C LEU A 2 -5.50 8.47 -12.65
N ASP A 3 -5.03 9.22 -13.63
CA ASP A 3 -3.71 9.03 -14.22
C ASP A 3 -2.66 9.61 -13.26
N SER A 4 -1.67 8.79 -12.86
CA SER A 4 -0.68 9.18 -11.85
C SER A 4 0.31 10.25 -12.34
N VAL A 5 0.48 10.40 -13.64
CA VAL A 5 1.37 11.41 -14.24
C VAL A 5 0.67 12.75 -14.38
N SER A 6 -0.54 12.77 -14.93
CA SER A 6 -1.29 14.00 -15.20
C SER A 6 -2.25 14.41 -14.10
N ASN A 7 -2.58 13.50 -13.16
CA ASN A 7 -3.65 13.64 -12.16
C ASN A 7 -5.04 13.87 -12.76
N CYS A 8 -5.20 13.58 -14.07
CA CYS A 8 -6.49 13.68 -14.73
C CYS A 8 -7.34 12.44 -14.47
N SER A 9 -8.67 12.64 -14.36
CA SER A 9 -9.59 11.51 -14.27
C SER A 9 -9.60 10.73 -15.59
N VAL A 10 -9.35 9.42 -15.50
CA VAL A 10 -9.42 8.51 -16.64
C VAL A 10 -10.84 7.98 -16.80
N ALA A 11 -11.47 7.64 -15.68
CA ALA A 11 -12.82 7.13 -15.63
C ALA A 11 -13.39 7.29 -14.23
N ASP A 12 -14.71 7.49 -14.16
CA ASP A 12 -15.44 7.36 -12.90
C ASP A 12 -16.80 6.73 -13.17
N ALA A 13 -17.39 6.15 -12.14
CA ALA A 13 -18.70 5.54 -12.22
C ALA A 13 -19.30 5.39 -10.83
N ILE A 14 -20.62 5.36 -10.77
CA ILE A 14 -21.36 5.15 -9.53
C ILE A 14 -22.04 3.77 -9.62
N TYR A 15 -21.81 2.93 -8.61
CA TYR A 15 -22.39 1.61 -8.52
C TYR A 15 -23.11 1.45 -7.17
N ASP A 16 -24.14 0.61 -7.14
CA ASP A 16 -24.90 0.32 -5.93
C ASP A 16 -24.08 -0.47 -4.89
N THR A 17 -23.13 -1.28 -5.36
CA THR A 17 -22.28 -2.11 -4.52
C THR A 17 -20.82 -1.98 -4.93
N LYS A 18 -19.90 -2.21 -3.98
CA LYS A 18 -18.47 -2.27 -4.21
C LYS A 18 -17.96 -3.71 -4.01
N ASP A 19 -18.56 -4.66 -4.71
CA ASP A 19 -18.10 -6.04 -4.69
C ASP A 19 -16.99 -6.28 -5.72
N GLU A 20 -16.38 -7.48 -5.69
CA GLU A 20 -15.27 -7.82 -6.59
C GLU A 20 -15.69 -7.78 -8.06
N THR A 21 -16.89 -8.26 -8.38
CA THR A 21 -17.38 -8.30 -9.77
C THR A 21 -17.55 -6.90 -10.32
N THR A 22 -18.13 -6.00 -9.55
CA THR A 22 -18.36 -4.60 -9.93
C THR A 22 -17.03 -3.86 -10.12
N VAL A 23 -16.08 -4.03 -9.21
CA VAL A 23 -14.76 -3.41 -9.27
C VAL A 23 -13.99 -3.94 -10.47
N GLU A 24 -14.00 -5.25 -10.71
CA GLU A 24 -13.33 -5.86 -11.86
C GLU A 24 -13.88 -5.33 -13.18
N LYS A 25 -15.20 -5.24 -13.31
CA LYS A 25 -15.86 -4.69 -14.50
C LYS A 25 -15.44 -3.24 -14.75
N PHE A 26 -15.48 -2.42 -13.72
CA PHE A 26 -15.07 -1.01 -13.81
C PHE A 26 -13.62 -0.87 -14.28
N LEU A 27 -12.70 -1.60 -13.66
CA LEU A 27 -11.28 -1.54 -14.00
C LEU A 27 -11.02 -2.06 -15.40
N ARG A 28 -11.67 -3.16 -15.80
CA ARG A 28 -11.51 -3.75 -17.13
C ARG A 28 -11.96 -2.78 -18.22
N GLU A 29 -13.15 -2.20 -18.07
CA GLU A 29 -13.69 -1.25 -19.05
C GLU A 29 -12.88 0.05 -19.10
N SER A 30 -12.43 0.55 -17.93
CA SER A 30 -11.67 1.80 -17.83
C SER A 30 -10.27 1.69 -18.43
N THR A 31 -9.69 0.51 -18.45
CA THR A 31 -8.31 0.29 -18.88
C THR A 31 -8.20 -0.48 -20.21
N ALA A 32 -9.32 -0.73 -20.90
CA ALA A 32 -9.34 -1.55 -22.11
C ALA A 32 -8.38 -1.07 -23.19
N ASN A 33 -8.20 0.24 -23.33
CA ASN A 33 -7.36 0.87 -24.34
C ASN A 33 -6.10 1.51 -23.77
N LYS A 34 -5.68 1.09 -22.54
CA LYS A 34 -4.53 1.65 -21.84
C LYS A 34 -3.37 0.68 -21.83
N ASN A 35 -2.15 1.23 -21.76
CA ASN A 35 -0.96 0.44 -21.52
C ASN A 35 -1.03 -0.18 -20.12
N LYS A 36 -0.74 -1.46 -20.04
CA LYS A 36 -0.87 -2.22 -18.78
C LYS A 36 0.44 -2.20 -17.99
N ILE A 37 0.62 -1.16 -17.17
CA ILE A 37 1.82 -0.99 -16.36
C ILE A 37 1.51 -1.30 -14.89
N ALA A 38 0.90 -0.38 -14.18
CA ALA A 38 0.63 -0.54 -12.76
C ALA A 38 -0.64 0.22 -12.35
N ILE A 39 -1.29 -0.29 -11.31
CA ILE A 39 -2.42 0.38 -10.66
C ILE A 39 -2.12 0.47 -9.17
N THR A 40 -2.22 1.67 -8.62
CA THR A 40 -2.06 1.92 -7.18
C THR A 40 -3.43 1.98 -6.51
N THR A 41 -3.60 1.25 -5.41
CA THR A 41 -4.85 1.21 -4.65
C THR A 41 -4.58 1.37 -3.15
N ASP A 42 -5.67 1.50 -2.37
CA ASP A 42 -5.62 1.33 -0.93
C ASP A 42 -5.38 -0.16 -0.56
N LEU A 43 -5.50 -0.49 0.72
CA LEU A 43 -5.22 -1.84 1.23
C LEU A 43 -6.41 -2.80 1.17
N ASP A 44 -7.47 -2.48 0.44
CA ASP A 44 -8.62 -3.36 0.29
C ASP A 44 -8.20 -4.65 -0.44
N LYS A 45 -8.49 -5.78 0.16
CA LYS A 45 -8.07 -7.10 -0.32
C LYS A 45 -8.63 -7.46 -1.70
N LYS A 46 -9.74 -6.86 -2.12
CA LYS A 46 -10.37 -7.11 -3.43
C LYS A 46 -9.41 -6.85 -4.57
N TYR A 47 -8.62 -5.80 -4.48
CA TYR A 47 -7.71 -5.39 -5.55
C TYR A 47 -6.56 -6.37 -5.78
N ALA A 48 -6.13 -7.08 -4.72
CA ALA A 48 -5.01 -8.01 -4.82
C ALA A 48 -5.27 -9.17 -5.79
N SER A 49 -6.53 -9.62 -5.90
CA SER A 49 -6.91 -10.68 -6.84
C SER A 49 -7.26 -10.15 -8.22
N ILE A 50 -7.87 -8.97 -8.31
CA ILE A 50 -8.41 -8.41 -9.55
C ILE A 50 -7.31 -7.83 -10.44
N ILE A 51 -6.43 -7.01 -9.89
CA ILE A 51 -5.47 -6.23 -10.67
C ILE A 51 -4.48 -7.10 -11.46
N PRO A 52 -3.88 -8.17 -10.86
CA PRO A 52 -3.02 -9.07 -11.64
C PRO A 52 -3.75 -9.78 -12.77
N LYS A 53 -5.02 -10.14 -12.61
CA LYS A 53 -5.83 -10.77 -13.68
C LYS A 53 -5.98 -9.87 -14.89
N LEU A 54 -5.98 -8.56 -14.70
CA LEU A 54 -6.10 -7.59 -15.78
C LEU A 54 -4.78 -7.29 -16.48
N GLY A 55 -3.68 -7.89 -16.00
CA GLY A 55 -2.34 -7.73 -16.59
C GLY A 55 -1.56 -6.54 -16.04
N PHE A 56 -2.01 -5.91 -14.96
CA PHE A 56 -1.31 -4.82 -14.30
C PHE A 56 -0.49 -5.31 -13.11
N LYS A 57 0.59 -4.60 -12.80
CA LYS A 57 1.25 -4.72 -11.50
C LYS A 57 0.41 -3.97 -10.47
N HIS A 58 0.22 -4.59 -9.30
CA HIS A 58 -0.52 -3.95 -8.21
C HIS A 58 0.44 -3.28 -7.25
N GLN A 59 0.24 -1.99 -7.01
CA GLN A 59 1.00 -1.22 -6.03
C GLN A 59 0.06 -0.74 -4.93
N LEU A 60 0.43 -0.98 -3.69
CA LEU A 60 -0.31 -0.45 -2.54
C LEU A 60 0.05 1.01 -2.30
N CYS A 61 -0.92 1.81 -1.92
CA CYS A 61 -0.70 3.22 -1.61
C CYS A 61 0.21 3.35 -0.38
N ILE A 62 1.32 4.06 -0.53
CA ILE A 62 2.31 4.27 0.53
C ILE A 62 1.68 4.96 1.74
N PHE A 63 0.86 5.97 1.52
CA PHE A 63 0.17 6.69 2.59
C PHE A 63 -0.71 5.76 3.43
N HIS A 64 -1.52 4.93 2.79
CA HIS A 64 -2.39 3.97 3.48
C HIS A 64 -1.59 2.89 4.19
N THR A 65 -0.48 2.46 3.61
CA THR A 65 0.43 1.48 4.22
C THR A 65 1.05 2.03 5.50
N LYS A 66 1.57 3.25 5.48
CA LYS A 66 2.12 3.92 6.66
C LYS A 66 1.08 4.10 7.75
N LYS A 67 -0.12 4.52 7.38
CA LYS A 67 -1.24 4.70 8.31
C LYS A 67 -1.65 3.37 8.96
N SER A 68 -1.69 2.29 8.18
CA SER A 68 -1.99 0.95 8.68
C SER A 68 -0.94 0.46 9.68
N LEU A 69 0.35 0.71 9.42
CA LEU A 69 1.44 0.35 10.34
C LEU A 69 1.30 1.07 11.68
N ASN A 70 0.98 2.36 11.67
CA ASN A 70 0.74 3.12 12.91
C ASN A 70 -0.43 2.54 13.71
N LYS A 71 -1.52 2.19 13.03
CA LYS A 71 -2.70 1.60 13.67
C LYS A 71 -2.38 0.24 14.28
N GLN A 72 -1.64 -0.60 13.57
CA GLN A 72 -1.23 -1.91 14.06
C GLN A 72 -0.35 -1.80 15.30
N LEU A 73 0.57 -0.84 15.33
CA LEU A 73 1.42 -0.60 16.50
C LEU A 73 0.61 -0.17 17.71
N LYS A 74 -0.35 0.73 17.53
CA LYS A 74 -1.24 1.18 18.60
C LYS A 74 -2.07 0.03 19.15
N ASN A 75 -2.63 -0.81 18.26
CA ASN A 75 -3.39 -1.98 18.67
C ASN A 75 -2.52 -2.97 19.44
N PHE A 76 -1.26 -3.15 19.05
CA PHE A 76 -0.30 -3.99 19.75
C PHE A 76 -0.04 -3.47 21.16
N LYS A 77 0.15 -2.16 21.31
CA LYS A 77 0.32 -1.53 22.64
C LYS A 77 -0.87 -1.81 23.54
N ASP A 78 -2.07 -1.56 23.05
CA ASP A 78 -3.30 -1.72 23.83
C ASP A 78 -3.55 -3.19 24.21
N LYS A 79 -3.30 -4.10 23.28
CA LYS A 79 -3.53 -5.54 23.51
C LYS A 79 -2.54 -6.16 24.49
N ASN A 80 -1.28 -5.75 24.41
CA ASN A 80 -0.20 -6.36 25.21
C ASN A 80 0.20 -5.55 26.45
N HIS A 81 -0.47 -4.43 26.69
CA HIS A 81 -0.25 -3.57 27.86
C HIS A 81 1.21 -3.18 28.07
N ILE A 82 1.91 -2.87 26.95
CA ILE A 82 3.30 -2.43 27.03
C ILE A 82 3.41 -1.03 27.62
N SER A 83 4.54 -0.72 28.25
CA SER A 83 4.78 0.60 28.83
C SER A 83 4.92 1.68 27.76
N ASP A 84 4.73 2.95 28.15
CA ASP A 84 4.91 4.08 27.24
C ASP A 84 6.35 4.16 26.71
N GLU A 85 7.33 3.79 27.53
CA GLU A 85 8.74 3.77 27.12
C GLU A 85 8.98 2.73 26.03
N GLU A 86 8.47 1.52 26.20
CA GLU A 86 8.55 0.45 25.21
C GLU A 86 7.83 0.85 23.92
N TYR A 87 6.68 1.48 24.06
CA TYR A 87 5.92 1.97 22.90
C TYR A 87 6.71 3.01 22.10
N GLN A 88 7.37 3.95 22.78
CA GLN A 88 8.19 4.95 22.12
C GLN A 88 9.37 4.34 21.37
N GLU A 89 10.00 3.32 21.94
CA GLU A 89 11.07 2.59 21.26
C GLU A 89 10.57 1.88 20.00
N CYS A 90 9.43 1.19 20.10
CA CYS A 90 8.80 0.56 18.94
C CYS A 90 8.41 1.60 17.88
N HIS A 91 7.95 2.76 18.28
CA HIS A 91 7.58 3.85 17.39
C HIS A 91 8.79 4.38 16.62
N LYS A 92 9.94 4.52 17.27
CA LYS A 92 11.19 4.90 16.61
C LYS A 92 11.60 3.89 15.54
N GLN A 93 11.53 2.59 15.87
CA GLN A 93 11.85 1.53 14.92
C GLN A 93 10.89 1.53 13.74
N LEU A 94 9.59 1.74 14.00
CA LEU A 94 8.59 1.84 12.95
C LEU A 94 8.84 3.04 12.03
N LYS A 95 9.29 4.17 12.58
CA LYS A 95 9.64 5.33 11.78
C LYS A 95 10.77 5.03 10.80
N MET A 96 11.78 4.28 11.23
CA MET A 96 12.86 3.84 10.35
C MET A 96 12.33 3.02 9.19
N ILE A 97 11.38 2.12 9.44
CA ILE A 97 10.75 1.31 8.40
C ILE A 97 9.92 2.20 7.45
N LYS A 98 9.16 3.14 7.99
CA LYS A 98 8.36 4.05 7.16
C LYS A 98 9.22 4.93 6.26
N ASP A 99 10.37 5.37 6.73
CA ASP A 99 11.30 6.18 5.94
C ASP A 99 11.86 5.42 4.73
N LEU A 100 11.89 4.08 4.77
CA LEU A 100 12.30 3.27 3.64
C LEU A 100 11.38 3.43 2.42
N PHE A 101 10.09 3.71 2.64
CA PHE A 101 9.15 3.91 1.55
C PHE A 101 9.37 5.22 0.79
N ASP A 102 10.16 6.14 1.35
CA ASP A 102 10.49 7.41 0.72
C ASP A 102 11.75 7.35 -0.13
N LEU A 103 12.44 6.21 -0.15
CA LEU A 103 13.63 6.01 -1.00
C LEU A 103 13.21 5.85 -2.46
N ASN A 104 13.92 6.56 -3.33
CA ASN A 104 13.63 6.57 -4.77
C ASN A 104 14.38 5.50 -5.55
N ASP A 105 15.40 4.88 -4.96
CA ASP A 105 16.21 3.85 -5.57
C ASP A 105 15.87 2.48 -5.00
N TYR A 106 15.46 1.55 -5.88
CA TYR A 106 15.12 0.19 -5.47
C TYR A 106 16.29 -0.55 -4.83
N ASN A 107 17.50 -0.38 -5.34
CA ASN A 107 18.68 -1.03 -4.79
C ASN A 107 19.01 -0.51 -3.39
N GLU A 108 18.89 0.79 -3.19
CA GLU A 108 19.08 1.42 -1.87
C GLU A 108 18.03 0.91 -0.88
N PHE A 109 16.77 0.86 -1.29
CA PHE A 109 15.67 0.30 -0.49
C PHE A 109 15.98 -1.14 -0.10
N LYS A 110 16.36 -1.98 -1.05
CA LYS A 110 16.69 -3.39 -0.81
C LYS A 110 17.83 -3.54 0.18
N ASN A 111 18.90 -2.76 0.04
CA ASN A 111 20.05 -2.80 0.92
C ASN A 111 19.69 -2.38 2.34
N GLU A 112 18.88 -1.34 2.50
CA GLU A 112 18.43 -0.90 3.82
C GLU A 112 17.53 -1.92 4.49
N VAL A 113 16.63 -2.57 3.76
CA VAL A 113 15.78 -3.65 4.28
C VAL A 113 16.64 -4.81 4.78
N GLN A 114 17.63 -5.23 4.00
CA GLN A 114 18.55 -6.31 4.40
C GLN A 114 19.33 -5.93 5.65
N SER A 115 19.82 -4.70 5.74
CA SER A 115 20.52 -4.19 6.92
C SER A 115 19.66 -4.28 8.18
N LEU A 116 18.37 -3.90 8.10
CA LEU A 116 17.44 -4.00 9.22
C LEU A 116 17.19 -5.45 9.65
N ILE A 117 17.06 -6.36 8.71
CA ILE A 117 16.88 -7.78 8.99
C ILE A 117 18.08 -8.35 9.74
N TYR A 118 19.31 -8.03 9.33
CA TYR A 118 20.51 -8.50 10.00
C TYR A 118 20.74 -7.89 11.37
N ARG A 119 20.34 -6.64 11.60
CA ARG A 119 20.47 -5.98 12.91
C ARG A 119 19.61 -6.62 14.01
N LYS A 120 18.52 -7.27 13.65
CA LYS A 120 17.57 -7.87 14.60
C LYS A 120 17.94 -9.31 14.99
N ARG A 121 18.98 -9.84 14.41
CA ARG A 121 19.54 -11.12 14.76
C ARG A 121 20.72 -10.93 15.70
#